data_a0016d1371065d0d8dd194949cd960d0
#
_entry.id   a0016d1371065d0d8dd194949cd960d0
#
_cell.length_a   1.000
_cell.length_b   1.000
_cell.length_c   1.000
_cell.angle_alpha   90.00
_cell.angle_beta   90.00
_cell.angle_gamma   90.00
#
_symmetry.space_group_name_H-M   'P 1'
#
loop_
_entity.id
_entity.type
_entity.pdbx_description
1 polymer ?
#
loop_
_entity_poly.entity_id
_entity_poly.type
_entity_poly.pdbx_seq_one_letter_code
_entity_poly.pdbx_strand_id
1 'polypeptide(L)'
;GFKTMATRNQLNPPPKRKITDFKSKLSGGGARSNLFEVVLSFPDAAPADANVLDKSRFLVKSVAMPASTVTPLPVAFRGRTLNVAGDRTFESWTITIINDTDFIIRSAFENWMNTINRVSDNTGVTDPALYQADAFVYQLDRDGSTLRAYHFYDLFPTNMSSIPLSYDTESIQEFTVEMQVLWWE
;
A
#
# COMPACT_ATOMS: atom_id res chain seq x y z
N GLY A 1 -33.03 14.86 -33.16
CA GLY A 1 -31.87 15.69 -33.26
C GLY A 1 -30.63 14.82 -33.23
N PHE A 2 -29.93 14.68 -34.37
CA PHE A 2 -28.63 14.00 -34.45
C PHE A 2 -27.61 14.84 -33.68
N LYS A 3 -27.06 14.30 -32.61
CA LYS A 3 -25.87 14.87 -31.96
C LYS A 3 -24.71 14.76 -32.96
N THR A 4 -24.25 15.87 -33.45
CA THR A 4 -23.07 16.03 -34.31
C THR A 4 -21.90 15.33 -33.59
N MET A 5 -21.34 14.29 -34.21
CA MET A 5 -20.08 13.71 -33.74
C MET A 5 -19.04 14.81 -33.71
N ALA A 6 -18.44 15.04 -32.57
CA ALA A 6 -17.35 15.98 -32.43
C ALA A 6 -16.27 15.63 -33.45
N THR A 7 -16.00 16.56 -34.33
CA THR A 7 -14.93 16.48 -35.33
C THR A 7 -13.64 16.17 -34.56
N ARG A 8 -12.97 15.07 -34.91
CA ARG A 8 -11.64 14.76 -34.41
C ARG A 8 -10.79 16.01 -34.62
N ASN A 9 -10.49 16.72 -33.55
CA ASN A 9 -9.58 17.85 -33.57
C ASN A 9 -8.34 17.43 -34.34
N GLN A 10 -8.03 18.16 -35.39
CA GLN A 10 -6.76 18.03 -36.09
C GLN A 10 -5.68 18.17 -35.01
N LEU A 11 -4.88 17.13 -34.88
CA LEU A 11 -3.74 17.10 -33.94
C LEU A 11 -2.76 18.17 -34.43
N ASN A 12 -2.90 19.38 -33.92
CA ASN A 12 -1.84 20.38 -34.07
C ASN A 12 -0.58 19.76 -33.43
N PRO A 13 0.56 19.79 -34.13
CA PRO A 13 1.80 19.27 -33.54
C PRO A 13 2.04 19.97 -32.19
N PRO A 14 2.41 19.22 -31.17
CA PRO A 14 2.61 19.80 -29.85
C PRO A 14 3.68 20.90 -29.93
N PRO A 15 3.49 22.04 -29.27
CA PRO A 15 4.47 23.12 -29.28
C PRO A 15 5.81 22.59 -28.79
N LYS A 16 6.92 23.06 -29.40
CA LYS A 16 8.27 22.68 -28.95
C LYS A 16 8.45 23.05 -27.48
N ARG A 17 8.46 22.03 -26.65
CA ARG A 17 8.61 22.18 -25.19
C ARG A 17 10.08 22.42 -24.84
N LYS A 18 10.35 23.44 -24.05
CA LYS A 18 11.70 23.74 -23.53
C LYS A 18 11.84 23.13 -22.15
N ILE A 19 13.08 22.90 -21.72
CA ILE A 19 13.40 22.42 -20.37
C ILE A 19 12.89 23.39 -19.29
N THR A 20 12.81 24.68 -19.61
CA THR A 20 12.24 25.71 -18.73
C THR A 20 10.76 25.50 -18.46
N ASP A 21 10.00 25.04 -19.50
CA ASP A 21 8.58 24.74 -19.36
C ASP A 21 8.37 23.52 -18.46
N PHE A 22 9.23 22.51 -18.59
CA PHE A 22 9.25 21.35 -17.70
C PHE A 22 9.53 21.76 -16.25
N LYS A 23 10.55 22.56 -16.02
CA LYS A 23 10.90 23.06 -14.66
C LYS A 23 9.76 23.86 -14.03
N SER A 24 9.07 24.70 -14.82
CA SER A 24 7.94 25.49 -14.30
C SER A 24 6.72 24.66 -13.93
N LYS A 25 6.58 23.47 -14.53
CA LYS A 25 5.46 22.54 -14.24
C LYS A 25 5.78 21.56 -13.13
N LEU A 26 7.06 21.35 -12.79
CA LEU A 26 7.48 20.49 -11.71
C LEU A 26 7.48 21.27 -10.38
N SER A 27 6.30 21.44 -9.80
CA SER A 27 6.14 22.13 -8.51
C SER A 27 6.96 21.46 -7.42
N GLY A 28 7.70 22.24 -6.62
CA GLY A 28 8.49 21.74 -5.49
C GLY A 28 9.61 20.76 -5.86
N GLY A 29 9.93 20.56 -7.14
CA GLY A 29 10.95 19.63 -7.59
C GLY A 29 10.53 18.16 -7.63
N GLY A 30 9.23 17.88 -7.52
CA GLY A 30 8.63 16.55 -7.53
C GLY A 30 8.63 15.84 -6.17
N ALA A 31 7.66 14.96 -5.97
CA ALA A 31 7.57 14.14 -4.77
C ALA A 31 8.75 13.15 -4.72
N ARG A 32 9.27 12.92 -3.52
CA ARG A 32 10.43 12.06 -3.29
C ARG A 32 10.00 10.75 -2.65
N SER A 33 10.43 9.64 -3.22
CA SER A 33 10.09 8.29 -2.76
C SER A 33 10.68 7.92 -1.39
N ASN A 34 11.68 8.65 -0.93
CA ASN A 34 12.34 8.42 0.36
C ASN A 34 11.75 9.25 1.52
N LEU A 35 10.75 10.08 1.25
CA LEU A 35 10.09 10.92 2.25
C LEU A 35 8.67 10.39 2.48
N PHE A 36 8.55 9.45 3.40
CA PHE A 36 7.27 8.86 3.77
C PHE A 36 7.25 8.47 5.25
N GLU A 37 6.07 8.36 5.80
CA GLU A 37 5.82 7.82 7.14
C GLU A 37 4.66 6.83 7.06
N VAL A 38 4.78 5.72 7.79
CA VAL A 38 3.73 4.71 7.90
C VAL A 38 3.23 4.65 9.33
N VAL A 39 1.92 4.75 9.51
CA VAL A 39 1.26 4.58 10.80
C VAL A 39 0.42 3.32 10.73
N LEU A 40 0.84 2.30 11.48
CA LEU A 40 0.12 1.04 11.60
C LEU A 40 -0.81 1.09 12.81
N SER A 41 -2.01 0.54 12.66
CA SER A 41 -2.89 0.19 13.77
C SER A 41 -2.92 -1.33 13.92
N PHE A 42 -3.16 -1.79 15.12
CA PHE A 42 -3.33 -3.21 15.43
C PHE A 42 -4.76 -3.44 15.94
N PRO A 43 -5.36 -4.62 15.66
CA PRO A 43 -6.73 -4.90 16.04
C PRO A 43 -6.87 -5.11 17.56
N ASP A 44 -8.08 -4.93 18.07
CA ASP A 44 -8.38 -5.12 19.49
C ASP A 44 -8.10 -6.55 19.98
N ALA A 45 -8.24 -7.55 19.12
CA ALA A 45 -7.94 -8.95 19.44
C ALA A 45 -6.43 -9.25 19.55
N ALA A 46 -5.57 -8.41 18.95
CA ALA A 46 -4.12 -8.49 19.02
C ALA A 46 -3.53 -7.09 19.26
N PRO A 47 -3.78 -6.47 20.41
CA PRO A 47 -3.33 -5.12 20.69
C PRO A 47 -1.80 -5.05 20.70
N ALA A 48 -1.25 -3.95 20.19
CA ALA A 48 0.16 -3.66 20.26
C ALA A 48 0.43 -2.55 21.28
N ASP A 49 1.55 -2.65 21.97
CA ASP A 49 2.00 -1.63 22.92
C ASP A 49 2.33 -0.32 22.19
N ALA A 50 2.22 0.80 22.89
CA ALA A 50 2.57 2.11 22.35
C ALA A 50 4.01 2.16 21.79
N ASN A 51 4.93 1.41 22.39
CA ASN A 51 6.31 1.28 21.94
C ASN A 51 6.42 0.59 20.57
N VAL A 52 5.58 -0.43 20.30
CA VAL A 52 5.50 -1.08 18.97
C VAL A 52 5.01 -0.09 17.92
N LEU A 53 3.96 0.68 18.24
CA LEU A 53 3.39 1.66 17.34
C LEU A 53 4.39 2.78 17.01
N ASP A 54 5.12 3.27 18.00
CA ASP A 54 6.14 4.30 17.81
C ASP A 54 7.32 3.78 17.00
N LYS A 55 7.89 2.63 17.36
CA LYS A 55 9.01 2.02 16.61
C LYS A 55 8.63 1.68 15.17
N SER A 56 7.41 1.26 14.90
CA SER A 56 6.99 0.91 13.53
C SER A 56 7.09 2.09 12.57
N ARG A 57 6.85 3.30 13.03
CA ARG A 57 7.00 4.53 12.22
C ARG A 57 8.41 4.73 11.68
N PHE A 58 9.43 4.34 12.47
CA PHE A 58 10.83 4.54 12.12
C PHE A 58 11.45 3.33 11.43
N LEU A 59 11.01 2.12 11.75
CA LEU A 59 11.62 0.88 11.28
C LEU A 59 11.02 0.34 9.99
N VAL A 60 9.96 0.93 9.47
CA VAL A 60 9.46 0.61 8.12
C VAL A 60 10.42 1.21 7.09
N LYS A 61 11.18 0.34 6.44
CA LYS A 61 12.21 0.71 5.45
C LYS A 61 11.62 1.07 4.10
N SER A 62 10.67 0.28 3.64
CA SER A 62 10.04 0.48 2.34
C SER A 62 8.58 0.03 2.34
N VAL A 63 7.82 0.67 1.49
CA VAL A 63 6.39 0.42 1.29
C VAL A 63 6.12 0.40 -0.20
N ALA A 64 5.46 -0.65 -0.67
CA ALA A 64 4.93 -0.68 -2.02
C ALA A 64 3.47 -0.21 -1.98
N MET A 65 3.17 0.91 -2.63
CA MET A 65 1.79 1.37 -2.77
C MET A 65 1.03 0.38 -3.67
N PRO A 66 -0.05 -0.26 -3.21
CA PRO A 66 -0.75 -1.26 -4.01
C PRO A 66 -1.49 -0.61 -5.17
N ALA A 67 -1.52 -1.32 -6.30
CA ALA A 67 -2.31 -0.92 -7.44
C ALA A 67 -3.79 -1.18 -7.21
N SER A 68 -4.63 -0.41 -7.89
CA SER A 68 -6.05 -0.72 -8.03
C SER A 68 -6.39 -0.89 -9.50
N THR A 69 -7.15 -1.92 -9.82
CA THR A 69 -7.48 -2.28 -11.19
C THR A 69 -8.98 -2.26 -11.39
N VAL A 70 -9.42 -1.61 -12.46
CA VAL A 70 -10.81 -1.69 -12.93
C VAL A 70 -10.83 -2.64 -14.12
N THR A 71 -11.49 -3.77 -13.97
CA THR A 71 -11.58 -4.79 -15.02
C THR A 71 -12.58 -4.35 -16.08
N PRO A 72 -12.19 -4.30 -17.37
CA PRO A 72 -13.14 -4.00 -18.42
C PRO A 72 -14.08 -5.19 -18.67
N LEU A 73 -15.37 -4.90 -18.81
CA LEU A 73 -16.40 -5.87 -19.21
C LEU A 73 -16.63 -5.75 -20.71
N PRO A 74 -16.27 -6.76 -21.52
CA PRO A 74 -16.50 -6.75 -22.94
C PRO A 74 -17.98 -7.06 -23.26
N VAL A 75 -18.65 -6.14 -23.96
CA VAL A 75 -19.98 -6.32 -24.49
C VAL A 75 -19.90 -6.43 -26.02
N ALA A 76 -20.26 -7.58 -26.55
CA ALA A 76 -20.26 -7.82 -27.99
C ALA A 76 -21.52 -7.23 -28.63
N PHE A 77 -21.33 -6.43 -29.69
CA PHE A 77 -22.43 -5.89 -30.48
C PHE A 77 -22.07 -5.88 -31.98
N ARG A 78 -22.79 -6.65 -32.77
CA ARG A 78 -22.69 -6.70 -34.24
C ARG A 78 -21.25 -6.77 -34.79
N GLY A 79 -20.43 -7.71 -34.25
CA GLY A 79 -19.05 -7.91 -34.68
C GLY A 79 -18.02 -6.92 -34.12
N ARG A 80 -18.43 -6.04 -33.19
CA ARG A 80 -17.57 -5.15 -32.42
C ARG A 80 -17.71 -5.39 -30.94
N THR A 81 -16.63 -5.19 -30.19
CA THR A 81 -16.65 -5.26 -28.74
C THR A 81 -16.59 -3.87 -28.15
N LEU A 82 -17.55 -3.56 -27.27
CA LEU A 82 -17.53 -2.36 -26.42
C LEU A 82 -17.04 -2.77 -25.05
N ASN A 83 -16.01 -2.14 -24.54
CA ASN A 83 -15.54 -2.35 -23.17
C ASN A 83 -16.23 -1.35 -22.25
N VAL A 84 -16.93 -1.87 -21.24
CA VAL A 84 -17.57 -1.11 -20.17
C VAL A 84 -16.75 -1.29 -18.89
N ALA A 85 -16.69 -0.28 -18.03
CA ALA A 85 -16.00 -0.41 -16.75
C ALA A 85 -16.72 -1.42 -15.86
N GLY A 86 -15.99 -2.39 -15.35
CA GLY A 86 -16.45 -3.39 -14.39
C GLY A 86 -16.02 -3.06 -12.96
N ASP A 87 -15.90 -4.08 -12.13
CA ASP A 87 -15.55 -3.95 -10.72
C ASP A 87 -14.10 -3.53 -10.51
N ARG A 88 -13.88 -2.79 -9.44
CA ARG A 88 -12.57 -2.38 -8.98
C ARG A 88 -12.00 -3.38 -7.98
N THR A 89 -10.77 -3.79 -8.20
CA THR A 89 -10.03 -4.69 -7.31
C THR A 89 -8.79 -3.99 -6.77
N PHE A 90 -8.41 -4.36 -5.54
CA PHE A 90 -7.24 -3.82 -4.86
C PHE A 90 -6.24 -4.95 -4.63
N GLU A 91 -4.97 -4.66 -4.90
CA GLU A 91 -3.89 -5.62 -4.66
C GLU A 91 -3.50 -5.64 -3.18
N SER A 92 -2.81 -6.71 -2.76
CA SER A 92 -2.24 -6.80 -1.43
C SER A 92 -1.17 -5.73 -1.21
N TRP A 93 -1.05 -5.28 0.03
CA TRP A 93 -0.10 -4.27 0.44
C TRP A 93 1.11 -4.91 1.12
N THR A 94 2.31 -4.57 0.65
CA THR A 94 3.56 -5.13 1.15
C THR A 94 4.41 -4.06 1.80
N ILE A 95 4.87 -4.33 3.02
CA ILE A 95 5.80 -3.49 3.77
C ILE A 95 7.04 -4.27 4.14
N THR A 96 8.20 -3.60 4.09
CA THR A 96 9.47 -4.15 4.57
C THR A 96 9.88 -3.44 5.84
N ILE A 97 10.17 -4.19 6.87
CA ILE A 97 10.46 -3.70 8.22
C ILE A 97 11.85 -4.15 8.62
N ILE A 98 12.63 -3.22 9.20
CA ILE A 98 13.91 -3.52 9.83
C ILE A 98 13.61 -4.18 11.19
N ASN A 99 14.25 -5.33 11.43
CA ASN A 99 14.10 -6.03 12.69
C ASN A 99 15.06 -5.46 13.74
N ASP A 100 14.52 -5.08 14.88
CA ASP A 100 15.31 -4.63 16.03
C ASP A 100 15.68 -5.81 16.93
N THR A 101 16.67 -5.64 17.79
CA THR A 101 17.18 -6.69 18.70
C THR A 101 16.15 -7.21 19.69
N ASP A 102 15.12 -6.44 19.99
CA ASP A 102 14.01 -6.84 20.89
C ASP A 102 12.88 -7.59 20.17
N PHE A 103 12.88 -7.63 18.83
CA PHE A 103 11.90 -8.34 17.99
C PHE A 103 10.43 -7.96 18.24
N ILE A 104 10.16 -6.80 18.84
CA ILE A 104 8.81 -6.46 19.29
C ILE A 104 7.82 -6.30 18.14
N ILE A 105 8.25 -5.70 17.02
CA ILE A 105 7.37 -5.49 15.86
C ILE A 105 7.04 -6.83 15.21
N ARG A 106 8.04 -7.69 15.01
CA ARG A 106 7.82 -9.03 14.46
C ARG A 106 6.90 -9.85 15.37
N SER A 107 7.14 -9.82 16.68
CA SER A 107 6.29 -10.51 17.66
C SER A 107 4.84 -10.00 17.63
N ALA A 108 4.63 -8.71 17.42
CA ALA A 108 3.30 -8.13 17.29
C ALA A 108 2.55 -8.68 16.06
N PHE A 109 3.22 -8.79 14.91
CA PHE A 109 2.65 -9.39 13.71
C PHE A 109 2.42 -10.90 13.85
N GLU A 110 3.34 -11.62 14.48
CA GLU A 110 3.17 -13.06 14.78
C GLU A 110 1.96 -13.28 15.69
N ASN A 111 1.79 -12.44 16.70
CA ASN A 111 0.64 -12.49 17.59
C ASN A 111 -0.67 -12.18 16.85
N TRP A 112 -0.65 -11.21 15.95
CA TRP A 112 -1.80 -10.89 15.10
C TRP A 112 -2.21 -12.08 14.22
N MET A 113 -1.25 -12.69 13.51
CA MET A 113 -1.51 -13.89 12.70
C MET A 113 -2.00 -15.07 13.54
N ASN A 114 -1.44 -15.25 14.74
CA ASN A 114 -1.86 -16.30 15.67
C ASN A 114 -3.26 -16.06 16.23
N THR A 115 -3.69 -14.82 16.34
CA THR A 115 -5.06 -14.48 16.73
C THR A 115 -6.07 -14.84 15.65
N ILE A 116 -5.70 -14.66 14.36
CA ILE A 116 -6.54 -15.05 13.24
C ILE A 116 -6.64 -16.57 13.13
N ASN A 117 -5.52 -17.26 13.23
CA ASN A 117 -5.46 -18.73 13.20
C ASN A 117 -4.36 -19.24 14.14
N ARG A 118 -4.76 -19.76 15.27
CA ARG A 118 -3.85 -20.26 16.29
C ARG A 118 -3.19 -21.56 15.85
N VAL A 119 -1.85 -21.58 15.89
CA VAL A 119 -1.05 -22.73 15.42
C VAL A 119 -1.31 -24.00 16.24
N SER A 120 -1.64 -23.88 17.54
CA SER A 120 -1.76 -25.02 18.45
C SER A 120 -3.03 -25.85 18.24
N ASP A 121 -4.15 -25.21 17.88
CA ASP A 121 -5.47 -25.85 17.86
C ASP A 121 -6.34 -25.48 16.66
N ASN A 122 -5.79 -24.68 15.72
CA ASN A 122 -6.52 -24.18 14.56
C ASN A 122 -7.78 -23.37 14.90
N THR A 123 -7.87 -22.84 16.10
CA THR A 123 -8.94 -21.92 16.47
C THR A 123 -8.50 -20.48 16.25
N GLY A 124 -9.44 -19.57 16.12
CA GLY A 124 -9.14 -18.16 15.97
C GLY A 124 -10.39 -17.31 16.04
N VAL A 125 -10.16 -16.00 15.90
CA VAL A 125 -11.25 -15.02 15.85
C VAL A 125 -11.88 -15.08 14.45
N THR A 126 -13.19 -15.34 14.40
CA THR A 126 -13.94 -15.47 13.15
C THR A 126 -14.60 -14.17 12.70
N ASP A 127 -14.79 -13.22 13.63
CA ASP A 127 -15.39 -11.93 13.33
C ASP A 127 -14.31 -10.99 12.71
N PRO A 128 -14.46 -10.58 11.44
CA PRO A 128 -13.53 -9.67 10.79
C PRO A 128 -13.31 -8.37 11.55
N ALA A 129 -14.33 -7.82 12.17
CA ALA A 129 -14.21 -6.57 12.93
C ALA A 129 -13.21 -6.65 14.09
N LEU A 130 -12.92 -7.85 14.59
CA LEU A 130 -12.00 -8.06 15.71
C LEU A 130 -10.54 -8.27 15.29
N TYR A 131 -10.28 -8.73 14.05
CA TYR A 131 -8.91 -9.00 13.58
C TYR A 131 -8.42 -8.06 12.48
N GLN A 132 -9.30 -7.24 11.91
CA GLN A 132 -8.93 -6.25 10.91
C GLN A 132 -8.50 -4.94 11.57
N ALA A 133 -7.62 -4.21 10.92
CA ALA A 133 -7.16 -2.90 11.36
C ALA A 133 -6.95 -1.97 10.17
N ASP A 134 -6.67 -0.71 10.45
CA ASP A 134 -6.40 0.30 9.46
C ASP A 134 -4.93 0.70 9.47
N ALA A 135 -4.46 1.29 8.37
CA ALA A 135 -3.13 1.89 8.31
C ALA A 135 -3.15 3.17 7.48
N PHE A 136 -2.17 4.02 7.74
CA PHE A 136 -1.98 5.26 7.00
C PHE A 136 -0.56 5.31 6.43
N VAL A 137 -0.44 5.82 5.22
CA VAL A 137 0.84 6.15 4.60
C VAL A 137 0.82 7.62 4.24
N TYR A 138 1.76 8.37 4.79
CA TYR A 138 1.92 9.79 4.53
C TYR A 138 3.12 9.99 3.61
N GLN A 139 2.89 10.65 2.48
CA GLN A 139 3.96 11.17 1.63
C GLN A 139 4.33 12.55 2.16
N LEU A 140 5.61 12.73 2.48
CA LEU A 140 6.11 13.96 3.09
C LEU A 140 6.87 14.83 2.10
N ASP A 141 6.91 16.14 2.37
CA ASP A 141 7.81 17.08 1.71
C ASP A 141 9.12 17.21 2.50
N ARG A 142 10.09 17.94 1.98
CA ARG A 142 11.40 18.18 2.60
C ARG A 142 11.32 18.92 3.93
N ASP A 143 10.30 19.72 4.13
CA ASP A 143 10.02 20.45 5.38
C ASP A 143 9.28 19.60 6.43
N GLY A 144 8.94 18.35 6.10
CA GLY A 144 8.18 17.45 6.96
C GLY A 144 6.66 17.61 6.85
N SER A 145 6.17 18.51 6.02
CA SER A 145 4.73 18.66 5.78
C SER A 145 4.18 17.48 4.97
N THR A 146 2.92 17.13 5.22
CA THR A 146 2.25 16.06 4.50
C THR A 146 1.78 16.55 3.13
N LEU A 147 2.30 15.93 2.05
CA LEU A 147 1.85 16.19 0.69
C LEU A 147 0.59 15.40 0.35
N ARG A 148 0.53 14.16 0.78
CA ARG A 148 -0.60 13.26 0.55
C ARG A 148 -0.66 12.20 1.64
N ALA A 149 -1.87 11.82 2.02
CA ALA A 149 -2.15 10.72 2.92
C ALA A 149 -2.95 9.64 2.18
N TYR A 150 -2.61 8.39 2.42
CA TYR A 150 -3.37 7.23 1.96
C TYR A 150 -3.88 6.49 3.17
N HIS A 151 -5.17 6.18 3.18
CA HIS A 151 -5.81 5.39 4.20
C HIS A 151 -6.14 4.00 3.65
N PHE A 152 -5.65 2.98 4.33
CA PHE A 152 -5.92 1.58 4.03
C PHE A 152 -6.92 1.04 5.05
N TYR A 153 -8.00 0.45 4.53
CA TYR A 153 -9.11 -0.03 5.36
C TYR A 153 -9.12 -1.54 5.45
N ASP A 154 -9.44 -2.04 6.63
CA ASP A 154 -9.73 -3.44 6.92
C ASP A 154 -8.61 -4.38 6.45
N LEU A 155 -7.36 -4.07 6.82
CA LEU A 155 -6.23 -4.92 6.49
C LEU A 155 -5.93 -5.94 7.59
N PHE A 156 -5.37 -7.05 7.13
CA PHE A 156 -4.85 -8.11 7.99
C PHE A 156 -3.64 -8.78 7.33
N PRO A 157 -2.67 -9.28 8.11
CA PRO A 157 -1.49 -9.93 7.56
C PRO A 157 -1.83 -11.30 6.97
N THR A 158 -1.37 -11.55 5.75
CA THR A 158 -1.53 -12.83 5.05
C THR A 158 -0.24 -13.63 4.98
N ASN A 159 0.90 -12.92 4.92
CA ASN A 159 2.20 -13.56 4.85
C ASN A 159 3.25 -12.71 5.56
N MET A 160 4.15 -13.38 6.24
CA MET A 160 5.35 -12.78 6.84
C MET A 160 6.57 -13.56 6.35
N SER A 161 7.53 -12.85 5.73
CA SER A 161 8.69 -13.50 5.13
C SER A 161 9.60 -14.16 6.17
N SER A 162 10.33 -15.19 5.72
CA SER A 162 11.43 -15.75 6.47
C SER A 162 12.59 -14.75 6.60
N ILE A 163 13.39 -14.91 7.65
CA ILE A 163 14.64 -14.16 7.84
C ILE A 163 15.79 -15.12 7.58
N PRO A 164 16.62 -14.92 6.54
CA PRO A 164 17.81 -15.76 6.32
C PRO A 164 18.84 -15.45 7.38
N LEU A 165 19.41 -16.51 7.98
CA LEU A 165 20.50 -16.41 8.95
C LEU A 165 21.72 -17.10 8.35
N SER A 166 22.88 -16.42 8.36
CA SER A 166 24.16 -16.94 7.88
C SER A 166 25.30 -16.41 8.73
N TYR A 167 26.29 -17.25 9.00
CA TYR A 167 27.50 -16.82 9.70
C TYR A 167 28.42 -15.96 8.83
N ASP A 168 28.26 -16.03 7.51
CA ASP A 168 29.16 -15.37 6.56
C ASP A 168 28.69 -13.97 6.18
N THR A 169 27.49 -13.57 6.61
CA THR A 169 26.89 -12.30 6.21
C THR A 169 26.57 -11.44 7.43
N GLU A 170 27.25 -10.30 7.54
CA GLU A 170 26.92 -9.27 8.51
C GLU A 170 25.99 -8.24 7.88
N SER A 171 24.70 -8.35 8.19
CA SER A 171 23.67 -7.43 7.72
C SER A 171 22.57 -7.25 8.75
N ILE A 172 21.94 -6.07 8.73
CA ILE A 172 20.75 -5.83 9.54
C ILE A 172 19.60 -6.68 8.99
N GLN A 173 18.92 -7.40 9.88
CA GLN A 173 17.80 -8.23 9.51
C GLN A 173 16.61 -7.39 9.06
N GLU A 174 15.98 -7.84 7.99
CA GLU A 174 14.75 -7.26 7.46
C GLU A 174 13.73 -8.37 7.22
N PHE A 175 12.46 -8.06 7.38
CA PHE A 175 11.38 -8.95 7.01
C PHE A 175 10.28 -8.19 6.31
N THR A 176 9.53 -8.91 5.50
CA THR A 176 8.44 -8.36 4.69
C THR A 176 7.12 -8.90 5.22
N VAL A 177 6.14 -8.03 5.38
CA VAL A 177 4.76 -8.40 5.71
C VAL A 177 3.88 -8.04 4.54
N GLU A 178 3.14 -9.03 4.05
CA GLU A 178 2.10 -8.85 3.05
C GLU A 178 0.74 -8.84 3.75
N MET A 179 -0.04 -7.80 3.47
CA MET A 179 -1.35 -7.60 4.06
C MET A 179 -2.42 -7.53 2.97
N GLN A 180 -3.52 -8.23 3.20
CA GLN A 180 -4.70 -8.06 2.38
C GLN A 180 -5.43 -6.78 2.79
N VAL A 181 -5.81 -5.98 1.81
CA VAL A 181 -6.52 -4.71 2.00
C VAL A 181 -7.89 -4.83 1.38
N LEU A 182 -8.93 -4.37 2.07
CA LEU A 182 -10.26 -4.34 1.48
C LEU A 182 -10.35 -3.24 0.41
N TRP A 183 -9.94 -2.04 0.77
CA TRP A 183 -9.84 -0.89 -0.15
C TRP A 183 -8.95 0.20 0.45
N TRP A 184 -8.56 1.17 -0.37
CA TRP A 184 -7.78 2.33 0.06
C TRP A 184 -8.17 3.60 -0.70
N GLU A 185 -7.94 4.74 -0.09
CA GLU A 185 -8.17 6.06 -0.67
C GLU A 185 -7.03 7.07 -0.38
#